data_ccb743c10d4450ae36d8b960d0d051a3
#
_entry.id   ccb743c10d4450ae36d8b960d0d051a3
#
_cell.length_a   1.000
_cell.length_b   1.000
_cell.length_c   1.000
_cell.angle_alpha   90.00
_cell.angle_beta   90.00
_cell.angle_gamma   90.00
#
_symmetry.space_group_name_H-M   'P 1'
#
loop_
_entity.id
_entity.type
_entity.pdbx_description
1 polymer ?
#
loop_
_entity_poly.entity_id
_entity_poly.type
_entity_poly.pdbx_seq_one_letter_code
_entity_poly.pdbx_strand_id
1 'polypeptide(L)'
;MGRWLVEFLTDSAHEVRILDPRASPADPRTMSSLEEMLGECQMVAFATPIRATPALLEQAIDSRPEAVLFDVLSVKAPIVPIVEEGCRRGCRISSAHPMFGPSARTLSGRNLLLVSCGVREADAAVRALFTPTALTITEVPLARHDRLIAESLGLAHAVNLLFLSALASDPMTPLDLATAASTTFHRQSSLAAAVAREGPELYLDIQSLNPHSGEVYSELRAALDRLVDIVERKDLGEFRALLESGRSKLETGPEPMRA
;
A
#
# COMPACT_ATOMS: atom_id res chain seq x y z
N MET A 1 -0.85 8.83 5.19
CA MET A 1 -0.05 8.03 6.14
C MET A 1 0.75 8.88 7.12
N GLY A 2 1.41 9.98 6.72
CA GLY A 2 2.27 10.78 7.62
C GLY A 2 1.60 11.21 8.93
N ARG A 3 0.40 11.79 8.86
CA ARG A 3 -0.34 12.19 10.08
C ARG A 3 -0.61 10.99 11.00
N TRP A 4 -1.07 9.87 10.44
CA TRP A 4 -1.30 8.65 11.19
C TRP A 4 -0.02 8.17 11.89
N LEU A 5 1.12 8.20 11.19
CA LEU A 5 2.41 7.79 11.75
C LEU A 5 2.85 8.73 12.90
N VAL A 6 2.64 10.04 12.75
CA VAL A 6 2.90 11.02 13.82
C VAL A 6 2.07 10.72 15.07
N GLU A 7 0.77 10.50 14.92
CA GLU A 7 -0.14 10.15 16.02
C GLU A 7 0.30 8.83 16.67
N PHE A 8 0.51 7.79 15.87
CA PHE A 8 0.93 6.47 16.32
C PHE A 8 2.25 6.50 17.13
N LEU A 9 3.27 7.18 16.62
CA LEU A 9 4.57 7.26 17.29
C LEU A 9 4.50 8.11 18.57
N THR A 10 3.71 9.19 18.56
CA THR A 10 3.48 10.02 19.75
C THR A 10 2.76 9.22 20.85
N ASP A 11 1.73 8.47 20.49
CA ASP A 11 0.98 7.61 21.43
C ASP A 11 1.86 6.46 21.96
N SER A 12 2.86 6.06 21.19
CA SER A 12 3.86 5.05 21.58
C SER A 12 5.05 5.65 22.38
N ALA A 13 4.90 6.89 22.88
CA ALA A 13 5.89 7.62 23.68
C ALA A 13 7.23 7.91 22.98
N HIS A 14 7.24 7.99 21.64
CA HIS A 14 8.39 8.49 20.90
C HIS A 14 8.38 10.03 20.82
N GLU A 15 9.55 10.65 20.85
CA GLU A 15 9.71 12.04 20.50
C GLU A 15 9.64 12.21 18.98
N VAL A 16 8.63 12.92 18.49
CA VAL A 16 8.35 13.02 17.06
C VAL A 16 8.68 14.43 16.56
N ARG A 17 9.40 14.50 15.44
CA ARG A 17 9.65 15.71 14.65
C ARG A 17 8.91 15.61 13.31
N ILE A 18 8.56 16.76 12.73
CA ILE A 18 7.75 16.80 11.50
C ILE A 18 8.42 17.73 10.49
N LEU A 19 8.63 17.23 9.29
CA LEU A 19 9.01 18.03 8.13
C LEU A 19 7.93 17.86 7.05
N ASP A 20 7.02 18.81 6.97
CA ASP A 20 5.95 18.84 5.97
C ASP A 20 5.71 20.32 5.58
N PRO A 21 5.76 20.67 4.27
CA PRO A 21 5.50 22.04 3.82
C PRO A 21 4.14 22.61 4.26
N ARG A 22 3.19 21.73 4.63
CA ARG A 22 1.86 22.12 5.09
C ARG A 22 1.71 22.10 6.62
N ALA A 23 2.77 21.71 7.34
CA ALA A 23 2.76 21.77 8.80
C ALA A 23 2.70 23.23 9.28
N SER A 24 2.04 23.45 10.41
CA SER A 24 2.02 24.77 11.02
C SER A 24 3.43 25.12 11.56
N PRO A 25 4.00 26.26 11.21
CA PRO A 25 5.25 26.69 11.82
C PRO A 25 5.18 26.92 13.33
N ALA A 26 3.95 27.04 13.88
CA ALA A 26 3.71 27.18 15.31
C ALA A 26 3.72 25.82 16.05
N ASP A 27 3.70 24.69 15.34
CA ASP A 27 3.87 23.37 15.98
C ASP A 27 5.33 23.19 16.37
N PRO A 28 5.66 23.04 17.66
CA PRO A 28 7.05 22.93 18.14
C PRO A 28 7.79 21.70 17.62
N ARG A 29 7.09 20.76 17.01
CA ARG A 29 7.68 19.58 16.38
C ARG A 29 8.13 19.82 14.95
N THR A 30 7.76 20.97 14.35
CA THR A 30 8.09 21.27 12.95
C THR A 30 9.57 21.64 12.81
N MET A 31 10.24 20.96 11.89
CA MET A 31 11.63 21.22 11.51
C MET A 31 11.71 22.04 10.23
N SER A 32 12.81 22.74 10.05
CA SER A 32 13.00 23.67 8.93
C SER A 32 13.58 23.01 7.68
N SER A 33 14.32 21.90 7.84
CA SER A 33 15.01 21.23 6.74
C SER A 33 15.20 19.73 6.99
N LEU A 34 15.46 19.01 5.89
CA LEU A 34 15.82 17.59 5.95
C LEU A 34 17.19 17.40 6.60
N GLU A 35 18.13 18.32 6.40
CA GLU A 35 19.46 18.28 7.00
C GLU A 35 19.40 18.35 8.53
N GLU A 36 18.60 19.27 9.06
CA GLU A 36 18.34 19.39 10.49
C GLU A 36 17.74 18.07 11.04
N MET A 37 16.72 17.53 10.35
CA MET A 37 16.08 16.27 10.75
C MET A 37 17.06 15.09 10.78
N LEU A 38 17.93 14.97 9.78
CA LEU A 38 18.92 13.89 9.70
C LEU A 38 20.01 14.01 10.76
N GLY A 39 20.29 15.24 11.24
CA GLY A 39 21.27 15.49 12.30
C GLY A 39 20.72 15.23 13.72
N GLU A 40 19.42 15.40 13.93
CA GLU A 40 18.81 15.34 15.26
C GLU A 40 18.04 14.04 15.52
N CYS A 41 17.47 13.41 14.49
CA CYS A 41 16.61 12.24 14.66
C CYS A 41 17.38 10.92 14.54
N GLN A 42 17.05 9.95 15.39
CA GLN A 42 17.59 8.60 15.32
C GLN A 42 17.01 7.80 14.15
N MET A 43 15.78 8.14 13.74
CA MET A 43 15.07 7.50 12.63
C MET A 43 14.31 8.55 11.82
N VAL A 44 14.33 8.42 10.50
CA VAL A 44 13.58 9.32 9.59
C VAL A 44 12.66 8.49 8.70
N ALA A 45 11.36 8.75 8.81
CA ALA A 45 10.31 8.10 8.04
C ALA A 45 9.87 8.95 6.85
N PHE A 46 10.02 8.43 5.64
CA PHE A 46 9.51 9.05 4.42
C PHE A 46 8.06 8.63 4.19
N ALA A 47 7.11 9.45 4.65
CA ALA A 47 5.68 9.28 4.44
C ALA A 47 5.14 10.29 3.40
N THR A 48 5.96 10.62 2.41
CA THR A 48 5.73 11.57 1.34
C THR A 48 5.03 10.90 0.14
N PRO A 49 4.47 11.68 -0.82
CA PRO A 49 3.95 11.09 -2.06
C PRO A 49 5.00 10.23 -2.78
N ILE A 50 4.55 9.15 -3.43
CA ILE A 50 5.46 8.15 -4.06
C ILE A 50 6.45 8.85 -5.02
N ARG A 51 5.98 9.82 -5.82
CA ARG A 51 6.83 10.54 -6.79
C ARG A 51 7.82 11.53 -6.15
N ALA A 52 7.55 11.99 -4.94
CA ALA A 52 8.44 12.94 -4.25
C ALA A 52 9.54 12.23 -3.45
N THR A 53 9.29 10.99 -3.02
CA THR A 53 10.21 10.26 -2.14
C THR A 53 11.59 10.00 -2.75
N PRO A 54 11.74 9.65 -4.05
CA PRO A 54 13.05 9.40 -4.63
C PRO A 54 14.07 10.53 -4.38
N ALA A 55 13.73 11.75 -4.75
CA ALA A 55 14.62 12.89 -4.60
C ALA A 55 14.98 13.20 -3.12
N LEU A 56 14.01 13.05 -2.21
CA LEU A 56 14.24 13.24 -0.78
C LEU A 56 15.13 12.15 -0.19
N LEU A 57 14.95 10.91 -0.63
CA LEU A 57 15.77 9.80 -0.18
C LEU A 57 17.21 9.88 -0.71
N GLU A 58 17.40 10.29 -1.97
CA GLU A 58 18.72 10.58 -2.54
C GLU A 58 19.44 11.65 -1.72
N GLN A 59 18.77 12.78 -1.46
CA GLN A 59 19.34 13.86 -0.63
C GLN A 59 19.73 13.36 0.77
N ALA A 60 18.90 12.53 1.39
CA ALA A 60 19.20 11.94 2.70
C ALA A 60 20.43 11.01 2.65
N ILE A 61 20.53 10.15 1.64
CA ILE A 61 21.64 9.23 1.45
C ILE A 61 22.96 9.98 1.19
N ASP A 62 22.89 11.08 0.46
CA ASP A 62 24.08 11.90 0.14
C ASP A 62 24.71 12.54 1.37
N SER A 63 23.91 12.86 2.39
CA SER A 63 24.41 13.36 3.66
C SER A 63 25.05 12.26 4.56
N ARG A 64 24.92 10.99 4.20
CA ARG A 64 25.40 9.81 4.97
C ARG A 64 25.01 9.87 6.45
N PRO A 65 23.72 9.93 6.77
CA PRO A 65 23.26 10.10 8.14
C PRO A 65 23.54 8.86 8.99
N GLU A 66 23.72 9.06 10.30
CA GLU A 66 23.71 7.97 11.28
C GLU A 66 22.28 7.49 11.58
N ALA A 67 21.26 8.27 11.22
CA ALA A 67 19.87 7.92 11.37
C ALA A 67 19.49 6.68 10.56
N VAL A 68 18.53 5.90 11.06
CA VAL A 68 17.87 4.86 10.27
C VAL A 68 16.84 5.54 9.36
N LEU A 69 16.97 5.31 8.05
CA LEU A 69 16.03 5.81 7.06
C LEU A 69 15.02 4.71 6.74
N PHE A 70 13.74 5.06 6.65
CA PHE A 70 12.74 4.12 6.11
C PHE A 70 11.60 4.84 5.42
N ASP A 71 10.98 4.20 4.46
CA ASP A 71 9.77 4.68 3.79
C ASP A 71 8.54 3.83 4.15
N VAL A 72 7.35 4.40 3.87
CA VAL A 72 6.07 3.71 4.02
C VAL A 72 5.26 3.69 2.70
N LEU A 73 5.95 3.68 1.57
CA LEU A 73 5.34 3.72 0.24
C LEU A 73 4.57 2.42 -0.08
N SER A 74 3.53 2.57 -0.88
CA SER A 74 2.74 1.44 -1.40
C SER A 74 3.41 0.74 -2.58
N VAL A 75 4.33 1.38 -3.29
CA VAL A 75 5.12 0.84 -4.40
C VAL A 75 6.58 1.21 -4.19
N LYS A 76 7.48 0.25 -4.35
CA LYS A 76 8.91 0.42 -4.07
C LYS A 76 9.77 0.65 -5.31
N ALA A 77 9.31 0.27 -6.50
CA ALA A 77 10.07 0.38 -7.74
C ALA A 77 10.76 1.75 -7.93
N PRO A 78 10.12 2.90 -7.64
CA PRO A 78 10.76 4.20 -7.81
C PRO A 78 11.97 4.44 -6.89
N ILE A 79 12.06 3.74 -5.78
CA ILE A 79 13.14 3.92 -4.79
C ILE A 79 14.15 2.77 -4.76
N VAL A 80 13.88 1.62 -5.42
CA VAL A 80 14.76 0.45 -5.39
C VAL A 80 16.23 0.80 -5.72
N PRO A 81 16.54 1.47 -6.85
CA PRO A 81 17.94 1.78 -7.19
C PRO A 81 18.61 2.69 -6.15
N ILE A 82 17.86 3.60 -5.56
CA ILE A 82 18.33 4.57 -4.56
C ILE A 82 18.64 3.86 -3.25
N VAL A 83 17.75 2.98 -2.82
CA VAL A 83 17.92 2.16 -1.61
C VAL A 83 19.15 1.25 -1.75
N GLU A 84 19.29 0.56 -2.89
CA GLU A 84 20.44 -0.30 -3.16
C GLU A 84 21.77 0.47 -3.14
N GLU A 85 21.79 1.67 -3.72
CA GLU A 85 22.94 2.56 -3.67
C GLU A 85 23.25 3.01 -2.23
N GLY A 86 22.24 3.45 -1.49
CA GLY A 86 22.39 3.87 -0.11
C GLY A 86 22.93 2.75 0.78
N CYS A 87 22.41 1.53 0.64
CA CYS A 87 22.91 0.35 1.37
C CYS A 87 24.37 0.04 1.02
N ARG A 88 24.77 0.15 -0.27
CA ARG A 88 26.19 -0.03 -0.67
C ARG A 88 27.10 1.06 -0.09
N ARG A 89 26.59 2.25 0.14
CA ARG A 89 27.31 3.37 0.79
C ARG A 89 27.33 3.29 2.31
N GLY A 90 26.69 2.24 2.89
CA GLY A 90 26.69 1.99 4.33
C GLY A 90 25.57 2.71 5.10
N CYS A 91 24.57 3.31 4.41
CA CYS A 91 23.42 3.89 5.08
C CYS A 91 22.53 2.81 5.69
N ARG A 92 21.95 3.10 6.85
CA ARG A 92 21.02 2.20 7.55
C ARG A 92 19.61 2.42 6.99
N ILE A 93 19.22 1.62 6.00
CA ILE A 93 17.94 1.76 5.29
C ILE A 93 17.09 0.51 5.47
N SER A 94 15.82 0.71 5.75
CA SER A 94 14.76 -0.29 5.75
C SER A 94 13.53 0.27 5.03
N SER A 95 12.49 -0.50 4.93
CA SER A 95 11.24 -0.06 4.32
C SER A 95 10.06 -0.77 4.98
N ALA A 96 8.90 -0.13 5.01
CA ALA A 96 7.67 -0.70 5.51
C ALA A 96 6.51 -0.42 4.56
N HIS A 97 5.49 -1.26 4.58
CA HIS A 97 4.24 -0.98 3.89
C HIS A 97 3.06 -1.36 4.79
N PRO A 98 2.43 -0.39 5.47
CA PRO A 98 1.18 -0.61 6.16
C PRO A 98 0.07 -0.99 5.17
N MET A 99 -0.48 -2.21 5.29
CA MET A 99 -1.54 -2.70 4.41
C MET A 99 -2.91 -2.19 4.85
N PHE A 100 -2.97 -0.90 5.22
CA PHE A 100 -4.17 -0.20 5.65
C PHE A 100 -4.05 1.31 5.39
N GLY A 101 -5.19 1.97 5.24
CA GLY A 101 -5.25 3.42 5.04
C GLY A 101 -5.10 4.23 6.34
N PRO A 102 -4.90 5.56 6.23
CA PRO A 102 -4.70 6.46 7.38
C PRO A 102 -5.93 6.59 8.29
N SER A 103 -7.08 6.10 7.87
CA SER A 103 -8.32 6.06 8.68
C SER A 103 -8.39 4.89 9.66
N ALA A 104 -7.38 4.00 9.66
CA ALA A 104 -7.35 2.83 10.54
C ALA A 104 -7.26 3.25 12.01
N ARG A 105 -8.29 2.93 12.79
CA ARG A 105 -8.37 3.21 14.23
C ARG A 105 -7.92 2.04 15.10
N THR A 106 -7.98 0.82 14.57
CA THR A 106 -7.49 -0.38 15.23
C THR A 106 -6.45 -1.06 14.36
N LEU A 107 -5.42 -1.61 14.98
CA LEU A 107 -4.34 -2.35 14.32
C LEU A 107 -4.54 -3.87 14.39
N SER A 108 -5.46 -4.33 15.22
CA SER A 108 -5.79 -5.75 15.32
C SER A 108 -6.35 -6.28 14.00
N GLY A 109 -5.83 -7.40 13.54
CA GLY A 109 -6.21 -8.03 12.27
C GLY A 109 -5.69 -7.31 11.01
N ARG A 110 -4.77 -6.34 11.15
CA ARG A 110 -4.13 -5.67 10.02
C ARG A 110 -2.72 -6.17 9.80
N ASN A 111 -2.25 -6.03 8.57
CA ASN A 111 -0.92 -6.44 8.16
C ASN A 111 -0.01 -5.23 7.97
N LEU A 112 1.27 -5.43 8.32
CA LEU A 112 2.38 -4.57 7.96
C LEU A 112 3.41 -5.45 7.22
N LEU A 113 3.81 -5.05 6.03
CA LEU A 113 4.98 -5.64 5.39
C LEU A 113 6.22 -4.88 5.85
N LEU A 114 7.13 -5.58 6.51
CA LEU A 114 8.49 -5.10 6.70
C LEU A 114 9.28 -5.49 5.45
N VAL A 115 9.67 -4.49 4.67
CA VAL A 115 10.33 -4.71 3.39
C VAL A 115 11.83 -4.61 3.60
N SER A 116 12.49 -5.77 3.69
CA SER A 116 13.91 -5.84 3.99
C SER A 116 14.75 -5.31 2.82
N CYS A 117 15.60 -4.34 3.14
CA CYS A 117 16.59 -3.76 2.23
C CYS A 117 17.99 -4.41 2.39
N GLY A 118 18.09 -5.49 3.18
CA GLY A 118 19.34 -6.21 3.42
C GLY A 118 20.19 -5.65 4.57
N VAL A 119 19.75 -4.59 5.25
CA VAL A 119 20.42 -4.00 6.42
C VAL A 119 19.69 -4.45 7.69
N ARG A 120 20.12 -5.58 8.26
CA ARG A 120 19.46 -6.26 9.38
C ARG A 120 19.20 -5.36 10.60
N GLU A 121 20.13 -4.47 10.90
CA GLU A 121 20.00 -3.54 12.02
C GLU A 121 18.87 -2.51 11.76
N ALA A 122 18.78 -1.98 10.55
CA ALA A 122 17.69 -1.07 10.14
C ALA A 122 16.34 -1.78 10.14
N ASP A 123 16.27 -3.00 9.60
CA ASP A 123 15.07 -3.82 9.60
C ASP A 123 14.57 -4.10 11.02
N ALA A 124 15.50 -4.43 11.94
CA ALA A 124 15.17 -4.66 13.35
C ALA A 124 14.66 -3.38 14.06
N ALA A 125 15.28 -2.24 13.77
CA ALA A 125 14.87 -0.96 14.34
C ALA A 125 13.46 -0.55 13.87
N VAL A 126 13.17 -0.67 12.57
CA VAL A 126 11.82 -0.38 12.03
C VAL A 126 10.78 -1.39 12.55
N ARG A 127 11.13 -2.68 12.61
CA ARG A 127 10.25 -3.70 13.23
C ARG A 127 9.90 -3.37 14.66
N ALA A 128 10.85 -2.88 15.46
CA ALA A 128 10.66 -2.56 16.87
C ALA A 128 9.58 -1.49 17.10
N LEU A 129 9.41 -0.54 16.19
CA LEU A 129 8.34 0.47 16.26
C LEU A 129 6.95 -0.16 16.30
N PHE A 130 6.75 -1.26 15.58
CA PHE A 130 5.44 -1.87 15.38
C PHE A 130 5.22 -3.15 16.22
N THR A 131 6.28 -3.74 16.77
CA THR A 131 6.18 -4.98 17.57
C THR A 131 5.23 -4.87 18.78
N PRO A 132 5.13 -3.73 19.50
CA PRO A 132 4.18 -3.59 20.61
C PRO A 132 2.71 -3.54 20.19
N THR A 133 2.41 -3.61 18.89
CA THR A 133 1.04 -3.51 18.39
C THR A 133 0.43 -4.89 18.10
N ALA A 134 -0.87 -4.90 17.80
CA ALA A 134 -1.59 -6.09 17.35
C ALA A 134 -1.51 -6.31 15.82
N LEU A 135 -0.53 -5.71 15.14
CA LEU A 135 -0.28 -5.92 13.70
C LEU A 135 0.35 -7.29 13.46
N THR A 136 -0.05 -7.92 12.37
CA THR A 136 0.70 -9.04 11.81
C THR A 136 1.85 -8.47 10.96
N ILE A 137 3.09 -8.65 11.42
CA ILE A 137 4.28 -8.15 10.72
C ILE A 137 4.88 -9.28 9.89
N THR A 138 4.86 -9.14 8.56
CA THR A 138 5.46 -10.10 7.64
C THR A 138 6.67 -9.48 6.96
N GLU A 139 7.80 -10.18 6.98
CA GLU A 139 9.02 -9.73 6.29
C GLU A 139 9.01 -10.18 4.84
N VAL A 140 9.33 -9.25 3.94
CA VAL A 140 9.35 -9.46 2.50
C VAL A 140 10.62 -8.81 1.94
N PRO A 141 11.40 -9.51 1.09
CA PRO A 141 12.51 -8.88 0.38
C PRO A 141 12.06 -7.74 -0.53
N LEU A 142 12.86 -6.66 -0.61
CA LEU A 142 12.56 -5.49 -1.46
C LEU A 142 12.22 -5.89 -2.90
N ALA A 143 12.99 -6.79 -3.49
CA ALA A 143 12.81 -7.27 -4.86
C ALA A 143 11.48 -8.04 -5.10
N ARG A 144 10.82 -8.54 -4.04
CA ARG A 144 9.56 -9.27 -4.16
C ARG A 144 8.33 -8.42 -3.85
N HIS A 145 8.53 -7.27 -3.20
CA HIS A 145 7.43 -6.45 -2.70
C HIS A 145 6.43 -6.10 -3.80
N ASP A 146 6.88 -5.45 -4.87
CA ASP A 146 5.97 -4.90 -5.88
C ASP A 146 5.23 -5.99 -6.67
N ARG A 147 5.83 -7.18 -6.83
CA ARG A 147 5.11 -8.33 -7.40
C ARG A 147 3.94 -8.77 -6.51
N LEU A 148 4.17 -8.88 -5.20
CA LEU A 148 3.11 -9.23 -4.25
C LEU A 148 2.01 -8.17 -4.21
N ILE A 149 2.40 -6.88 -4.27
CA ILE A 149 1.46 -5.77 -4.24
C ILE A 149 0.64 -5.69 -5.51
N ALA A 150 1.19 -6.00 -6.67
CA ALA A 150 0.43 -6.06 -7.91
C ALA A 150 -0.71 -7.08 -7.83
N GLU A 151 -0.42 -8.29 -7.32
CA GLU A 151 -1.39 -9.38 -7.22
C GLU A 151 -2.42 -9.20 -6.09
N SER A 152 -2.09 -8.48 -5.04
CA SER A 152 -2.99 -8.27 -3.90
C SER A 152 -3.71 -6.92 -3.98
N LEU A 153 -2.97 -5.84 -3.80
CA LEU A 153 -3.51 -4.48 -3.74
C LEU A 153 -3.88 -3.96 -5.13
N GLY A 154 -2.97 -4.13 -6.11
CA GLY A 154 -3.14 -3.66 -7.49
C GLY A 154 -4.36 -4.29 -8.15
N LEU A 155 -4.48 -5.62 -8.08
CA LEU A 155 -5.62 -6.36 -8.59
C LEU A 155 -6.94 -5.91 -7.93
N ALA A 156 -6.97 -5.83 -6.59
CA ALA A 156 -8.16 -5.41 -5.86
C ALA A 156 -8.61 -3.99 -6.25
N HIS A 157 -7.66 -3.06 -6.37
CA HIS A 157 -7.95 -1.69 -6.84
C HIS A 157 -8.44 -1.67 -8.28
N ALA A 158 -7.79 -2.41 -9.19
CA ALA A 158 -8.19 -2.47 -10.60
C ALA A 158 -9.63 -2.97 -10.76
N VAL A 159 -10.02 -4.03 -10.05
CA VAL A 159 -11.40 -4.55 -10.07
C VAL A 159 -12.40 -3.52 -9.57
N ASN A 160 -12.09 -2.80 -8.49
CA ASN A 160 -12.99 -1.75 -7.98
C ASN A 160 -13.07 -0.54 -8.93
N LEU A 161 -11.98 -0.15 -9.58
CA LEU A 161 -11.97 0.92 -10.59
C LEU A 161 -12.77 0.52 -11.83
N LEU A 162 -12.65 -0.74 -12.28
CA LEU A 162 -13.47 -1.28 -13.37
C LEU A 162 -14.96 -1.29 -13.01
N PHE A 163 -15.31 -1.69 -11.79
CA PHE A 163 -16.68 -1.65 -11.31
C PHE A 163 -17.25 -0.22 -11.29
N LEU A 164 -16.48 0.76 -10.79
CA LEU A 164 -16.85 2.17 -10.82
C LEU A 164 -17.05 2.69 -12.25
N SER A 165 -16.15 2.32 -13.16
CA SER A 165 -16.25 2.71 -14.57
C SER A 165 -17.49 2.13 -15.24
N ALA A 166 -17.81 0.86 -14.96
CA ALA A 166 -19.02 0.23 -15.48
C ALA A 166 -20.29 0.92 -14.94
N LEU A 167 -20.35 1.20 -13.64
CA LEU A 167 -21.48 1.93 -13.04
C LEU A 167 -21.64 3.34 -13.61
N ALA A 168 -20.54 4.05 -13.84
CA ALA A 168 -20.57 5.40 -14.39
C ALA A 168 -21.12 5.46 -15.83
N SER A 169 -21.04 4.36 -16.56
CA SER A 169 -21.54 4.22 -17.92
C SER A 169 -22.98 3.70 -17.97
N ASP A 170 -23.55 3.30 -16.84
CA ASP A 170 -24.90 2.75 -16.75
C ASP A 170 -25.94 3.88 -16.70
N PRO A 171 -27.05 3.80 -17.47
CA PRO A 171 -28.10 4.79 -17.47
C PRO A 171 -29.02 4.76 -16.23
N MET A 172 -28.91 3.73 -15.39
CA MET A 172 -29.72 3.61 -14.16
C MET A 172 -29.40 4.70 -13.16
N THR A 173 -30.43 5.22 -12.52
CA THR A 173 -30.25 6.20 -11.45
C THR A 173 -29.72 5.55 -10.16
N PRO A 174 -29.09 6.30 -9.26
CA PRO A 174 -28.69 5.78 -7.95
C PRO A 174 -29.85 5.17 -7.15
N LEU A 175 -31.08 5.67 -7.35
CA LEU A 175 -32.28 5.15 -6.71
C LEU A 175 -32.67 3.77 -7.28
N ASP A 176 -32.58 3.59 -8.59
CA ASP A 176 -32.83 2.29 -9.23
C ASP A 176 -31.87 1.23 -8.74
N LEU A 177 -30.58 1.58 -8.71
CA LEU A 177 -29.51 0.72 -8.20
C LEU A 177 -29.72 0.37 -6.72
N ALA A 178 -30.10 1.34 -5.89
CA ALA A 178 -30.37 1.10 -4.47
C ALA A 178 -31.60 0.19 -4.25
N THR A 179 -32.64 0.36 -5.07
CA THR A 179 -33.87 -0.42 -4.98
C THR A 179 -33.63 -1.90 -5.34
N ALA A 180 -32.76 -2.16 -6.32
CA ALA A 180 -32.44 -3.50 -6.81
C ALA A 180 -31.21 -4.12 -6.13
N ALA A 181 -30.59 -3.44 -5.16
CA ALA A 181 -29.31 -3.83 -4.59
C ALA A 181 -29.37 -5.17 -3.83
N SER A 182 -28.65 -6.15 -4.33
CA SER A 182 -28.37 -7.39 -3.61
C SER A 182 -27.34 -7.19 -2.50
N THR A 183 -27.22 -8.14 -1.58
CA THR A 183 -26.15 -8.16 -0.55
C THR A 183 -24.75 -8.07 -1.17
N THR A 184 -24.52 -8.77 -2.28
CA THR A 184 -23.26 -8.75 -3.04
C THR A 184 -23.01 -7.37 -3.61
N PHE A 185 -24.04 -6.75 -4.23
CA PHE A 185 -23.92 -5.41 -4.78
C PHE A 185 -23.59 -4.36 -3.70
N HIS A 186 -24.23 -4.44 -2.53
CA HIS A 186 -23.93 -3.54 -1.40
C HIS A 186 -22.47 -3.65 -0.94
N ARG A 187 -21.96 -4.89 -0.78
CA ARG A 187 -20.57 -5.10 -0.37
C ARG A 187 -19.59 -4.56 -1.42
N GLN A 188 -19.82 -4.88 -2.70
CA GLN A 188 -18.97 -4.42 -3.79
C GLN A 188 -19.00 -2.89 -3.92
N SER A 189 -20.18 -2.28 -3.84
CA SER A 189 -20.35 -0.82 -3.89
C SER A 189 -19.66 -0.12 -2.71
N SER A 190 -19.70 -0.71 -1.53
CA SER A 190 -19.00 -0.18 -0.34
C SER A 190 -17.48 -0.18 -0.52
N LEU A 191 -16.92 -1.25 -1.06
CA LEU A 191 -15.49 -1.35 -1.38
C LEU A 191 -15.10 -0.34 -2.47
N ALA A 192 -15.85 -0.28 -3.54
CA ALA A 192 -15.61 0.66 -4.64
C ALA A 192 -15.73 2.13 -4.19
N ALA A 193 -16.72 2.44 -3.34
CA ALA A 193 -16.87 3.77 -2.77
C ALA A 193 -15.71 4.15 -1.83
N ALA A 194 -15.12 3.19 -1.12
CA ALA A 194 -13.91 3.44 -0.31
C ALA A 194 -12.73 3.81 -1.22
N VAL A 195 -12.53 3.08 -2.33
CA VAL A 195 -11.53 3.40 -3.35
C VAL A 195 -11.75 4.80 -3.93
N ALA A 196 -12.99 5.16 -4.28
CA ALA A 196 -13.33 6.45 -4.89
C ALA A 196 -13.14 7.67 -3.96
N ARG A 197 -13.04 7.47 -2.64
CA ARG A 197 -12.84 8.56 -1.66
C ARG A 197 -11.38 8.89 -1.41
N GLU A 198 -10.47 8.01 -1.78
CA GLU A 198 -9.04 8.26 -1.65
C GLU A 198 -8.52 9.22 -2.74
N GLY A 199 -7.30 9.74 -2.56
CA GLY A 199 -6.71 10.64 -3.55
C GLY A 199 -6.43 9.94 -4.88
N PRO A 200 -6.91 10.49 -6.01
CA PRO A 200 -6.75 9.87 -7.32
C PRO A 200 -5.27 9.71 -7.70
N GLU A 201 -4.40 10.62 -7.26
CA GLU A 201 -2.96 10.57 -7.52
C GLU A 201 -2.32 9.32 -6.91
N LEU A 202 -2.72 8.96 -5.68
CA LEU A 202 -2.19 7.77 -5.01
C LEU A 202 -2.56 6.49 -5.78
N TYR A 203 -3.83 6.37 -6.20
CA TYR A 203 -4.28 5.19 -6.94
C TYR A 203 -3.64 5.10 -8.33
N LEU A 204 -3.51 6.24 -9.01
CA LEU A 204 -2.79 6.31 -10.28
C LEU A 204 -1.33 5.89 -10.11
N ASP A 205 -0.65 6.38 -9.08
CA ASP A 205 0.73 6.03 -8.79
C ASP A 205 0.90 4.54 -8.45
N ILE A 206 0.02 3.97 -7.63
CA ILE A 206 0.05 2.53 -7.33
C ILE A 206 -0.09 1.71 -8.61
N GLN A 207 -0.99 2.09 -9.52
CA GLN A 207 -1.24 1.36 -10.76
C GLN A 207 -0.16 1.60 -11.83
N SER A 208 0.40 2.81 -11.92
CA SER A 208 1.31 3.19 -13.00
C SER A 208 2.79 2.99 -12.69
N LEU A 209 3.17 3.02 -11.41
CA LEU A 209 4.57 2.90 -10.98
C LEU A 209 4.98 1.49 -10.58
N ASN A 210 4.01 0.58 -10.37
CA ASN A 210 4.33 -0.81 -10.15
C ASN A 210 4.63 -1.50 -11.50
N PRO A 211 5.84 -2.05 -11.69
CA PRO A 211 6.25 -2.65 -12.97
C PRO A 211 5.43 -3.88 -13.37
N HIS A 212 4.72 -4.50 -12.42
CA HIS A 212 3.90 -5.69 -12.65
C HIS A 212 2.43 -5.39 -12.95
N SER A 213 2.00 -4.13 -12.93
CA SER A 213 0.59 -3.77 -13.20
C SER A 213 0.12 -4.18 -14.59
N GLY A 214 1.01 -4.11 -15.60
CA GLY A 214 0.70 -4.53 -16.97
C GLY A 214 0.32 -6.01 -17.08
N GLU A 215 0.95 -6.88 -16.29
CA GLU A 215 0.62 -8.30 -16.21
C GLU A 215 -0.78 -8.50 -15.62
N VAL A 216 -1.06 -7.82 -14.50
CA VAL A 216 -2.39 -7.87 -13.84
C VAL A 216 -3.51 -7.43 -14.78
N TYR A 217 -3.30 -6.35 -15.54
CA TYR A 217 -4.30 -5.91 -16.52
C TYR A 217 -4.49 -6.89 -17.68
N SER A 218 -3.42 -7.54 -18.13
CA SER A 218 -3.50 -8.59 -19.16
C SER A 218 -4.27 -9.80 -18.66
N GLU A 219 -4.01 -10.23 -17.42
CA GLU A 219 -4.73 -11.33 -16.76
C GLU A 219 -6.20 -11.01 -16.54
N LEU A 220 -6.54 -9.77 -16.14
CA LEU A 220 -7.93 -9.34 -15.98
C LEU A 220 -8.70 -9.37 -17.31
N ARG A 221 -8.07 -8.92 -18.41
CA ARG A 221 -8.69 -9.01 -19.74
C ARG A 221 -8.94 -10.46 -20.14
N ALA A 222 -7.93 -11.31 -20.02
CA ALA A 222 -8.06 -12.73 -20.34
C ALA A 222 -9.13 -13.43 -19.47
N ALA A 223 -9.22 -13.07 -18.19
CA ALA A 223 -10.25 -13.58 -17.30
C ALA A 223 -11.67 -13.13 -17.70
N LEU A 224 -11.82 -11.88 -18.13
CA LEU A 224 -13.10 -11.37 -18.64
C LEU A 224 -13.50 -12.07 -19.93
N ASP A 225 -12.59 -12.17 -20.91
CA ASP A 225 -12.85 -12.85 -22.18
C ASP A 225 -13.25 -14.31 -21.98
N ARG A 226 -12.55 -15.01 -21.09
CA ARG A 226 -12.90 -16.39 -20.71
C ARG A 226 -14.28 -16.47 -20.06
N LEU A 227 -14.61 -15.56 -19.15
CA LEU A 227 -15.93 -15.53 -18.51
C LEU A 227 -17.05 -15.34 -19.53
N VAL A 228 -16.87 -14.40 -20.46
CA VAL A 228 -17.81 -14.13 -21.55
C VAL A 228 -18.03 -15.39 -22.40
N ASP A 229 -16.95 -16.03 -22.84
CA ASP A 229 -17.02 -17.28 -23.64
C ASP A 229 -17.76 -18.42 -22.92
N ILE A 230 -17.46 -18.64 -21.63
CA ILE A 230 -18.14 -19.65 -20.81
C ILE A 230 -19.65 -19.37 -20.72
N VAL A 231 -20.03 -18.09 -20.52
CA VAL A 231 -21.43 -17.67 -20.37
C VAL A 231 -22.17 -17.81 -21.70
N GLU A 232 -21.58 -17.39 -22.83
CA GLU A 232 -22.17 -17.52 -24.16
C GLU A 232 -22.40 -18.98 -24.55
N ARG A 233 -21.45 -19.86 -24.28
CA ARG A 233 -21.57 -21.31 -24.50
C ARG A 233 -22.45 -22.01 -23.46
N LYS A 234 -22.83 -21.34 -22.38
CA LYS A 234 -23.53 -21.90 -21.23
C LYS A 234 -22.86 -23.14 -20.64
N ASP A 235 -21.53 -23.12 -20.60
CA ASP A 235 -20.70 -24.25 -20.18
C ASP A 235 -20.62 -24.33 -18.65
N LEU A 236 -21.53 -25.10 -18.05
CA LEU A 236 -21.59 -25.31 -16.61
C LEU A 236 -20.33 -25.99 -16.07
N GLY A 237 -19.67 -26.83 -16.87
CA GLY A 237 -18.45 -27.56 -16.47
C GLY A 237 -17.30 -26.60 -16.25
N GLU A 238 -17.01 -25.76 -17.23
CA GLU A 238 -15.96 -24.74 -17.14
C GLU A 238 -16.31 -23.65 -16.10
N PHE A 239 -17.58 -23.28 -15.99
CA PHE A 239 -18.01 -22.31 -14.97
C PHE A 239 -17.75 -22.87 -13.55
N ARG A 240 -18.04 -24.15 -13.31
CA ARG A 240 -17.74 -24.80 -12.03
C ARG A 240 -16.23 -24.84 -11.75
N ALA A 241 -15.43 -25.21 -12.75
CA ALA A 241 -13.97 -25.26 -12.61
C ALA A 241 -13.37 -23.88 -12.27
N LEU A 242 -13.90 -22.81 -12.86
CA LEU A 242 -13.51 -21.42 -12.54
C LEU A 242 -13.78 -21.10 -11.07
N LEU A 243 -14.97 -21.40 -10.56
CA LEU A 243 -15.32 -21.15 -9.16
C LEU A 243 -14.47 -21.97 -8.18
N GLU A 244 -14.22 -23.26 -8.49
CA GLU A 244 -13.42 -24.16 -7.65
C GLU A 244 -11.96 -23.70 -7.58
N SER A 245 -11.39 -23.30 -8.72
CA SER A 245 -10.01 -22.76 -8.78
C SER A 245 -9.85 -21.48 -7.95
N GLY A 246 -10.77 -20.54 -8.07
CA GLY A 246 -10.77 -19.31 -7.28
C GLY A 246 -10.92 -19.58 -5.78
N ARG A 247 -11.88 -20.43 -5.41
CA ARG A 247 -12.13 -20.84 -4.02
C ARG A 247 -10.90 -21.49 -3.39
N SER A 248 -10.30 -22.46 -4.07
CA SER A 248 -9.09 -23.13 -3.58
C SER A 248 -7.96 -22.16 -3.26
N LYS A 249 -7.78 -21.13 -4.10
CA LYS A 249 -6.74 -20.10 -3.89
C LYS A 249 -7.00 -19.21 -2.68
N LEU A 250 -8.27 -18.96 -2.36
CA LEU A 250 -8.66 -18.14 -1.19
C LEU A 250 -8.63 -18.93 0.12
N GLU A 251 -8.97 -20.23 0.09
CA GLU A 251 -9.09 -21.08 1.28
C GLU A 251 -7.77 -21.68 1.74
N THR A 252 -6.76 -21.81 0.87
CA THR A 252 -5.44 -22.36 1.20
C THR A 252 -4.50 -21.37 1.90
N GLY A 253 -4.90 -20.10 2.06
CA GLY A 253 -4.18 -19.10 2.84
C GLY A 253 -4.39 -19.25 4.35
N PRO A 254 -3.56 -18.59 5.18
CA PRO A 254 -3.87 -18.41 6.60
C PRO A 254 -5.24 -17.74 6.70
N GLU A 255 -6.03 -18.13 7.73
CA GLU A 255 -7.47 -17.77 7.88
C GLU A 255 -7.85 -16.46 7.17
N PRO A 256 -8.85 -16.50 6.25
CA PRO A 256 -9.25 -15.31 5.53
C PRO A 256 -9.55 -14.19 6.55
N MET A 257 -9.05 -12.98 6.29
CA MET A 257 -9.32 -11.82 7.15
C MET A 257 -10.83 -11.77 7.42
N ARG A 258 -11.22 -12.10 8.64
CA ARG A 258 -12.62 -11.96 9.06
C ARG A 258 -12.94 -10.47 9.03
N ALA A 259 -13.81 -10.10 8.08
CA ALA A 259 -14.34 -8.75 7.95
C ALA A 259 -15.26 -8.42 9.13
#